data_a5e4dab0bc461f97ae0b24d257c6ee29
#
_entry.id   a5e4dab0bc461f97ae0b24d257c6ee29
#
_cell.length_a   1.000
_cell.length_b   1.000
_cell.length_c   1.000
_cell.angle_alpha   90.00
_cell.angle_beta   90.00
_cell.angle_gamma   90.00
#
_symmetry.space_group_name_H-M   'P 1'
#
loop_
_entity.id
_entity.type
_entity.pdbx_description
1 polymer ?
#
loop_
_entity_poly.entity_id
_entity_poly.type
_entity_poly.pdbx_seq_one_letter_code
_entity_poly.pdbx_strand_id
1 'polypeptide(L)'
;MVRELTHFIGGKHTPGASGTYGDVYDPNTGRVQARVPLAGRSETEAAIADAAEAQVEWGEWNPQRRARVLLRFLQLVEKEKDSLARLLSSEHGKTVADAHGDLARGLDVVEFAAGVPHLLKGEFSDNAGAGIDVHSLRRPLGVVAGITPFNFPAMIPLWKAAPALACGNAFILKPSERDPSVPLRLAELFLEAGLPPGVLNVVNGGKEAVDTLLEDPRVKALGFVGSTPIAAHIYATAAAHGKRAQCFGGAKNHMIVMPDADLDQAVDALIGAGYGSAGERCMAISVAVPVGEETADALVAKLTERIAGLRIGRSDDPDADFGPLVGRDAVDRVRGYVDLGVEEGAELVVDGRDFTLEGHEDGFFAGASLFDRVTPEMRIYQEEIFGPVVSVVRAADYEEALRLPSEHQYGNGVALFTRDGDIARDFTRRVETGMVGVNVPIPVPVAYHTFGGWKRSGFGDLNQHGPDAIRFYTRTKTVTSRWPASGIRDGASFTIPTMG
;
A
#
# COMPACT_ATOMS: atom_id res chain seq x y z
N MET A 1 20.41 -10.33 22.63
CA MET A 1 20.95 -11.25 21.60
C MET A 1 20.29 -10.87 20.30
N VAL A 2 21.05 -10.60 19.24
CA VAL A 2 20.51 -10.26 17.91
C VAL A 2 19.88 -11.51 17.31
N ARG A 3 18.60 -11.43 16.87
CA ARG A 3 17.90 -12.54 16.24
C ARG A 3 18.40 -12.72 14.81
N GLU A 4 18.55 -13.96 14.34
CA GLU A 4 18.78 -14.25 12.92
C GLU A 4 17.44 -14.66 12.28
N LEU A 5 17.01 -13.91 11.29
CA LEU A 5 15.81 -14.18 10.52
C LEU A 5 16.13 -15.09 9.34
N THR A 6 15.09 -15.62 8.71
CA THR A 6 15.20 -16.56 7.59
C THR A 6 14.26 -16.12 6.46
N HIS A 7 14.37 -16.71 5.29
CA HIS A 7 13.27 -16.76 4.34
C HIS A 7 12.19 -17.75 4.83
N PHE A 8 11.02 -17.71 4.21
CA PHE A 8 9.97 -18.71 4.40
C PHE A 8 9.61 -19.28 3.03
N ILE A 9 10.14 -20.44 2.70
CA ILE A 9 10.04 -21.07 1.37
C ILE A 9 9.55 -22.51 1.54
N GLY A 10 8.58 -22.93 0.73
CA GLY A 10 8.03 -24.30 0.81
C GLY A 10 7.39 -24.63 2.13
N GLY A 11 6.87 -23.61 2.85
CA GLY A 11 6.30 -23.78 4.21
C GLY A 11 7.33 -24.00 5.30
N LYS A 12 8.60 -23.62 5.09
CA LYS A 12 9.72 -23.82 6.02
C LYS A 12 10.57 -22.58 6.14
N HIS A 13 11.13 -22.38 7.35
CA HIS A 13 12.21 -21.42 7.55
C HIS A 13 13.45 -21.88 6.81
N THR A 14 13.93 -21.06 5.90
CA THR A 14 15.10 -21.35 5.05
C THR A 14 16.18 -20.32 5.35
N PRO A 15 17.34 -20.72 5.89
CA PRO A 15 18.46 -19.82 6.08
C PRO A 15 18.92 -19.19 4.76
N GLY A 16 19.46 -17.97 4.83
CA GLY A 16 20.06 -17.34 3.66
C GLY A 16 21.33 -18.05 3.19
N ALA A 17 21.49 -18.19 1.90
CA ALA A 17 22.65 -18.82 1.27
C ALA A 17 23.56 -17.80 0.54
N SER A 18 23.09 -16.57 0.31
CA SER A 18 23.86 -15.50 -0.37
C SER A 18 25.07 -15.00 0.43
N GLY A 19 25.04 -15.19 1.75
CA GLY A 19 26.03 -14.61 2.67
C GLY A 19 25.82 -13.12 2.95
N THR A 20 24.80 -12.49 2.35
CA THR A 20 24.47 -11.08 2.52
C THR A 20 23.31 -10.92 3.49
N TYR A 21 23.45 -9.97 4.43
CA TYR A 21 22.45 -9.70 5.46
C TYR A 21 22.18 -8.21 5.58
N GLY A 22 20.94 -7.84 5.93
CA GLY A 22 20.55 -6.51 6.37
C GLY A 22 20.35 -6.47 7.87
N ASP A 23 20.57 -5.30 8.47
CA ASP A 23 20.28 -5.07 9.88
C ASP A 23 18.84 -4.58 10.06
N VAL A 24 18.13 -5.18 11.04
CA VAL A 24 16.81 -4.74 11.49
C VAL A 24 16.99 -4.04 12.83
N TYR A 25 16.62 -2.77 12.86
CA TYR A 25 16.82 -1.92 14.03
C TYR A 25 15.59 -1.94 14.96
N ASP A 26 15.80 -1.69 16.23
CA ASP A 26 14.78 -1.15 17.13
C ASP A 26 14.84 0.39 17.03
N PRO A 27 13.85 1.04 16.39
CA PRO A 27 13.86 2.49 16.19
C PRO A 27 13.86 3.31 17.48
N ASN A 28 13.35 2.74 18.60
CA ASN A 28 13.35 3.43 19.89
C ASN A 28 14.75 3.61 20.47
N THR A 29 15.68 2.75 20.09
CA THR A 29 17.02 2.69 20.69
C THR A 29 18.15 2.84 19.67
N GLY A 30 17.85 2.75 18.38
CA GLY A 30 18.84 2.74 17.30
C GLY A 30 19.71 1.47 17.27
N ARG A 31 19.39 0.44 18.04
CA ARG A 31 20.18 -0.80 18.14
C ARG A 31 19.66 -1.85 17.16
N VAL A 32 20.61 -2.64 16.64
CA VAL A 32 20.27 -3.82 15.83
C VAL A 32 19.61 -4.88 16.71
N GLN A 33 18.38 -5.25 16.40
CA GLN A 33 17.62 -6.28 17.11
C GLN A 33 17.54 -7.61 16.35
N ALA A 34 17.68 -7.57 15.02
CA ALA A 34 17.70 -8.77 14.18
C ALA A 34 18.57 -8.55 12.93
N ARG A 35 18.93 -9.65 12.28
CA ARG A 35 19.53 -9.68 10.95
C ARG A 35 18.67 -10.47 10.00
N VAL A 36 18.45 -9.95 8.81
CA VAL A 36 17.63 -10.56 7.76
C VAL A 36 18.50 -10.96 6.58
N PRO A 37 18.40 -12.21 6.07
CA PRO A 37 19.15 -12.61 4.89
C PRO A 37 18.61 -11.88 3.66
N LEU A 38 19.49 -11.48 2.76
CA LEU A 38 19.14 -10.86 1.49
C LEU A 38 19.38 -11.86 0.37
N ALA A 39 18.29 -12.42 -0.19
CA ALA A 39 18.35 -13.44 -1.23
C ALA A 39 19.08 -12.96 -2.48
N GLY A 40 19.95 -13.80 -3.00
CA GLY A 40 20.48 -13.70 -4.33
C GLY A 40 19.53 -14.30 -5.39
N ARG A 41 20.00 -14.33 -6.64
CA ARG A 41 19.22 -14.86 -7.78
C ARG A 41 18.82 -16.32 -7.56
N SER A 42 19.74 -17.18 -7.16
CA SER A 42 19.48 -18.62 -7.04
C SER A 42 18.42 -18.97 -6.00
N GLU A 43 18.41 -18.26 -4.85
CA GLU A 43 17.41 -18.45 -3.80
C GLU A 43 16.03 -17.96 -4.25
N THR A 44 16.00 -16.84 -4.96
CA THR A 44 14.75 -16.29 -5.52
C THR A 44 14.19 -17.22 -6.60
N GLU A 45 15.02 -17.75 -7.49
CA GLU A 45 14.63 -18.72 -8.51
C GLU A 45 14.13 -20.05 -7.92
N ALA A 46 14.72 -20.50 -6.79
CA ALA A 46 14.25 -21.68 -6.05
C ALA A 46 12.85 -21.44 -5.46
N ALA A 47 12.60 -20.27 -4.85
CA ALA A 47 11.28 -19.92 -4.36
C ALA A 47 10.23 -19.80 -5.49
N ILE A 48 10.63 -19.32 -6.68
CA ILE A 48 9.76 -19.28 -7.87
C ILE A 48 9.43 -20.69 -8.35
N ALA A 49 10.40 -21.60 -8.33
CA ALA A 49 10.19 -23.01 -8.73
C ALA A 49 9.22 -23.72 -7.79
N ASP A 50 9.41 -23.56 -6.47
CA ASP A 50 8.53 -24.09 -5.43
C ASP A 50 7.09 -23.55 -5.58
N ALA A 51 6.96 -22.24 -5.79
CA ALA A 51 5.66 -21.62 -6.02
C ALA A 51 4.97 -22.13 -7.29
N ALA A 52 5.72 -22.38 -8.35
CA ALA A 52 5.18 -22.88 -9.61
C ALA A 52 4.65 -24.32 -9.48
N GLU A 53 5.33 -25.16 -8.71
CA GLU A 53 4.88 -26.52 -8.40
C GLU A 53 3.62 -26.51 -7.53
N ALA A 54 3.64 -25.78 -6.43
CA ALA A 54 2.51 -25.70 -5.49
C ALA A 54 1.25 -25.09 -6.12
N GLN A 55 1.39 -24.18 -7.08
CA GLN A 55 0.29 -23.49 -7.73
C GLN A 55 -0.60 -24.44 -8.54
N VAL A 56 -0.05 -25.52 -9.09
CA VAL A 56 -0.78 -26.46 -9.94
C VAL A 56 -1.96 -27.06 -9.18
N GLU A 57 -1.73 -27.61 -7.99
CA GLU A 57 -2.80 -28.15 -7.14
C GLU A 57 -3.70 -27.06 -6.57
N TRP A 58 -3.09 -25.98 -6.03
CA TRP A 58 -3.85 -24.88 -5.43
C TRP A 58 -4.82 -24.21 -6.42
N GLY A 59 -4.40 -24.03 -7.66
CA GLY A 59 -5.23 -23.47 -8.74
C GLY A 59 -6.46 -24.29 -9.09
N GLU A 60 -6.41 -25.60 -8.89
CA GLU A 60 -7.53 -26.52 -9.13
C GLU A 60 -8.48 -26.67 -7.90
N TRP A 61 -8.08 -26.21 -6.72
CA TRP A 61 -9.01 -26.18 -5.60
C TRP A 61 -10.22 -25.31 -5.93
N ASN A 62 -11.43 -25.78 -5.58
CA ASN A 62 -12.63 -24.95 -5.76
C ASN A 62 -12.54 -23.68 -4.90
N PRO A 63 -13.15 -22.56 -5.35
CA PRO A 63 -13.05 -21.27 -4.66
C PRO A 63 -13.51 -21.30 -3.20
N GLN A 64 -14.53 -22.13 -2.87
CA GLN A 64 -15.02 -22.25 -1.51
C GLN A 64 -13.99 -22.90 -0.56
N ARG A 65 -13.20 -23.86 -1.05
CA ARG A 65 -12.14 -24.48 -0.27
C ARG A 65 -11.02 -23.47 0.02
N ARG A 66 -10.64 -22.65 -0.96
CA ARG A 66 -9.67 -21.56 -0.78
C ARG A 66 -10.18 -20.52 0.21
N ALA A 67 -11.43 -20.09 0.10
CA ALA A 67 -12.05 -19.14 1.02
C ALA A 67 -12.00 -19.61 2.49
N ARG A 68 -12.17 -20.91 2.75
CA ARG A 68 -12.07 -21.46 4.10
C ARG A 68 -10.67 -21.35 4.72
N VAL A 69 -9.61 -21.36 3.92
CA VAL A 69 -8.26 -21.10 4.40
C VAL A 69 -8.15 -19.64 4.88
N LEU A 70 -8.65 -18.68 4.10
CA LEU A 70 -8.66 -17.27 4.49
C LEU A 70 -9.47 -17.01 5.76
N LEU A 71 -10.65 -17.64 5.91
CA LEU A 71 -11.45 -17.53 7.13
C LEU A 71 -10.74 -18.09 8.36
N ARG A 72 -10.00 -19.21 8.24
CA ARG A 72 -9.20 -19.74 9.35
C ARG A 72 -8.01 -18.83 9.67
N PHE A 73 -7.37 -18.26 8.63
CA PHE A 73 -6.29 -17.29 8.81
C PHE A 73 -6.75 -16.08 9.62
N LEU A 74 -7.92 -15.50 9.30
CA LEU A 74 -8.49 -14.40 10.09
C LEU A 74 -8.60 -14.75 11.58
N GLN A 75 -9.06 -15.96 11.89
CA GLN A 75 -9.21 -16.42 13.28
C GLN A 75 -7.85 -16.60 14.00
N LEU A 76 -6.82 -17.03 13.27
CA LEU A 76 -5.47 -17.20 13.82
C LEU A 76 -4.82 -15.84 14.08
N VAL A 77 -4.91 -14.90 13.15
CA VAL A 77 -4.37 -13.55 13.33
C VAL A 77 -5.06 -12.83 14.49
N GLU A 78 -6.38 -12.96 14.64
CA GLU A 78 -7.12 -12.34 15.76
C GLU A 78 -6.62 -12.85 17.13
N LYS A 79 -6.21 -14.12 17.23
CA LYS A 79 -5.64 -14.67 18.46
C LYS A 79 -4.24 -14.12 18.79
N GLU A 80 -3.47 -13.75 17.77
CA GLU A 80 -2.10 -13.24 17.91
C GLU A 80 -1.98 -11.73 17.73
N LYS A 81 -3.10 -11.04 17.59
CA LYS A 81 -3.18 -9.63 17.22
C LYS A 81 -2.27 -8.73 18.07
N ASP A 82 -2.30 -8.91 19.39
CA ASP A 82 -1.49 -8.08 20.29
C ASP A 82 0.02 -8.36 20.15
N SER A 83 0.40 -9.62 19.95
CA SER A 83 1.80 -10.00 19.77
C SER A 83 2.34 -9.51 18.41
N LEU A 84 1.53 -9.61 17.36
CA LEU A 84 1.85 -9.09 16.03
C LEU A 84 1.96 -7.56 16.04
N ALA A 85 1.05 -6.84 16.71
CA ALA A 85 1.11 -5.39 16.83
C ALA A 85 2.38 -4.93 17.56
N ARG A 86 2.76 -5.59 18.67
CA ARG A 86 4.03 -5.30 19.37
C ARG A 86 5.25 -5.61 18.53
N LEU A 87 5.26 -6.74 17.80
CA LEU A 87 6.34 -7.11 16.90
C LEU A 87 6.51 -6.06 15.80
N LEU A 88 5.41 -5.65 15.18
CA LEU A 88 5.37 -4.59 14.17
C LEU A 88 5.94 -3.28 14.71
N SER A 89 5.39 -2.82 15.85
CA SER A 89 5.83 -1.60 16.52
C SER A 89 7.33 -1.61 16.83
N SER A 90 7.87 -2.76 17.25
CA SER A 90 9.30 -2.89 17.62
C SER A 90 10.26 -2.74 16.44
N GLU A 91 9.86 -3.11 15.23
CA GLU A 91 10.71 -3.02 14.03
C GLU A 91 10.44 -1.74 13.22
N HIS A 92 9.19 -1.25 13.20
CA HIS A 92 8.83 -0.05 12.44
C HIS A 92 9.03 1.25 13.24
N GLY A 93 8.69 1.27 14.53
CA GLY A 93 8.67 2.49 15.35
C GLY A 93 7.30 3.15 15.51
N LYS A 94 6.26 2.78 14.74
CA LYS A 94 4.90 3.28 14.98
C LYS A 94 4.34 2.77 16.31
N THR A 95 3.42 3.51 16.92
CA THR A 95 2.81 3.10 18.19
C THR A 95 2.09 1.75 18.06
N VAL A 96 1.98 1.02 19.17
CA VAL A 96 1.24 -0.26 19.18
C VAL A 96 -0.22 -0.05 18.75
N ALA A 97 -0.82 1.08 19.10
CA ALA A 97 -2.19 1.43 18.67
C ALA A 97 -2.28 1.55 17.14
N ASP A 98 -1.31 2.23 16.49
CA ASP A 98 -1.26 2.34 15.03
C ASP A 98 -0.93 0.99 14.36
N ALA A 99 -0.11 0.16 14.99
CA ALA A 99 0.18 -1.21 14.52
C ALA A 99 -1.07 -2.11 14.53
N HIS A 100 -1.97 -1.94 15.50
CA HIS A 100 -3.29 -2.59 15.47
C HIS A 100 -4.13 -2.13 14.28
N GLY A 101 -4.06 -0.84 13.95
CA GLY A 101 -4.72 -0.27 12.75
C GLY A 101 -4.18 -0.89 11.45
N ASP A 102 -2.87 -1.07 11.35
CA ASP A 102 -2.21 -1.73 10.21
C ASP A 102 -2.75 -3.15 10.01
N LEU A 103 -2.75 -3.96 11.07
CA LEU A 103 -3.31 -5.31 11.04
C LEU A 103 -4.80 -5.32 10.66
N ALA A 104 -5.61 -4.48 11.30
CA ALA A 104 -7.06 -4.43 11.05
C ALA A 104 -7.36 -4.13 9.58
N ARG A 105 -6.70 -3.13 9.00
CA ARG A 105 -6.89 -2.75 7.58
C ARG A 105 -6.38 -3.83 6.62
N GLY A 106 -5.37 -4.60 6.99
CA GLY A 106 -4.95 -5.78 6.24
C GLY A 106 -6.01 -6.89 6.26
N LEU A 107 -6.58 -7.16 7.45
CA LEU A 107 -7.61 -8.18 7.64
C LEU A 107 -8.91 -7.86 6.91
N ASP A 108 -9.32 -6.58 6.80
CA ASP A 108 -10.49 -6.17 6.00
C ASP A 108 -10.40 -6.70 4.55
N VAL A 109 -9.21 -6.66 3.94
CA VAL A 109 -9.01 -7.17 2.57
C VAL A 109 -8.97 -8.71 2.53
N VAL A 110 -8.47 -9.37 3.57
CA VAL A 110 -8.55 -10.84 3.69
C VAL A 110 -10.03 -11.28 3.78
N GLU A 111 -10.84 -10.57 4.57
CA GLU A 111 -12.29 -10.81 4.66
C GLU A 111 -12.99 -10.63 3.31
N PHE A 112 -12.72 -9.52 2.61
CA PHE A 112 -13.21 -9.32 1.25
C PHE A 112 -12.79 -10.45 0.30
N ALA A 113 -11.53 -10.88 0.35
CA ALA A 113 -11.01 -11.97 -0.47
C ALA A 113 -11.65 -13.34 -0.15
N ALA A 114 -12.11 -13.56 1.09
CA ALA A 114 -12.88 -14.75 1.43
C ALA A 114 -14.24 -14.83 0.69
N GLY A 115 -14.75 -13.71 0.19
CA GLY A 115 -15.90 -13.62 -0.72
C GLY A 115 -15.63 -14.06 -2.16
N VAL A 116 -14.43 -14.53 -2.48
CA VAL A 116 -14.00 -14.91 -3.84
C VAL A 116 -14.95 -15.85 -4.60
N PRO A 117 -15.69 -16.79 -3.98
CA PRO A 117 -16.65 -17.61 -4.73
C PRO A 117 -17.70 -16.80 -5.49
N HIS A 118 -18.07 -15.63 -4.97
CA HIS A 118 -19.02 -14.72 -5.62
C HIS A 118 -18.35 -13.84 -6.67
N LEU A 119 -17.05 -13.52 -6.49
CA LEU A 119 -16.30 -12.59 -7.34
C LEU A 119 -15.70 -13.27 -8.58
N LEU A 120 -15.52 -14.61 -8.54
CA LEU A 120 -14.99 -15.41 -9.65
C LEU A 120 -16.06 -15.92 -10.62
N LYS A 121 -17.34 -15.59 -10.40
CA LYS A 121 -18.39 -15.95 -11.34
C LYS A 121 -18.10 -15.37 -12.71
N GLY A 122 -18.31 -16.21 -13.74
CA GLY A 122 -18.31 -15.76 -15.12
C GLY A 122 -19.71 -15.35 -15.59
N GLU A 123 -19.77 -14.91 -16.83
CA GLU A 123 -21.01 -14.55 -17.51
C GLU A 123 -21.42 -15.70 -18.44
N PHE A 124 -22.73 -15.88 -18.66
CA PHE A 124 -23.27 -16.84 -19.59
C PHE A 124 -24.31 -16.16 -20.50
N SER A 125 -24.20 -16.39 -21.80
CA SER A 125 -25.16 -15.98 -22.80
C SER A 125 -25.68 -17.24 -23.50
N ASP A 126 -26.95 -17.54 -23.22
CA ASP A 126 -27.69 -18.59 -23.90
C ASP A 126 -28.06 -18.15 -25.32
N ASN A 127 -27.87 -19.03 -26.29
CA ASN A 127 -28.21 -18.81 -27.68
C ASN A 127 -27.73 -17.44 -28.25
N ALA A 128 -26.47 -17.12 -28.01
CA ALA A 128 -25.80 -15.92 -28.50
C ALA A 128 -25.70 -15.86 -30.05
N GLY A 129 -25.97 -16.98 -30.72
CA GLY A 129 -26.15 -17.18 -32.14
C GLY A 129 -26.95 -18.49 -32.33
N ALA A 130 -27.34 -18.84 -33.54
CA ALA A 130 -28.18 -20.02 -33.81
C ALA A 130 -27.57 -21.32 -33.21
N GLY A 131 -28.04 -21.74 -32.05
CA GLY A 131 -27.57 -22.91 -31.29
C GLY A 131 -26.14 -22.72 -30.72
N ILE A 132 -25.69 -21.49 -30.49
CA ILE A 132 -24.37 -21.18 -29.94
C ILE A 132 -24.54 -20.55 -28.56
N ASP A 133 -23.91 -21.16 -27.56
CA ASP A 133 -23.78 -20.60 -26.21
C ASP A 133 -22.38 -20.01 -26.01
N VAL A 134 -22.31 -18.91 -25.24
CA VAL A 134 -21.05 -18.27 -24.89
C VAL A 134 -20.96 -18.11 -23.37
N HIS A 135 -19.85 -18.52 -22.79
CA HIS A 135 -19.60 -18.25 -21.37
C HIS A 135 -18.15 -17.83 -21.09
N SER A 136 -17.94 -17.15 -19.99
CA SER A 136 -16.63 -16.75 -19.53
C SER A 136 -16.23 -17.50 -18.24
N LEU A 137 -14.93 -17.77 -18.11
CA LEU A 137 -14.32 -18.36 -16.93
C LEU A 137 -13.17 -17.45 -16.48
N ARG A 138 -13.06 -17.20 -15.18
CA ARG A 138 -11.90 -16.55 -14.58
C ARG A 138 -10.91 -17.62 -14.13
N ARG A 139 -9.69 -17.54 -14.62
CA ARG A 139 -8.59 -18.46 -14.30
C ARG A 139 -7.44 -17.71 -13.63
N PRO A 140 -6.71 -18.33 -12.67
CA PRO A 140 -5.50 -17.74 -12.10
C PRO A 140 -4.46 -17.46 -13.18
N LEU A 141 -3.55 -16.53 -12.87
CA LEU A 141 -2.39 -16.24 -13.73
C LEU A 141 -1.31 -17.29 -13.59
N GLY A 142 -1.12 -17.83 -12.39
CA GLY A 142 -0.05 -18.75 -12.01
C GLY A 142 0.74 -18.25 -10.83
N VAL A 143 2.06 -18.10 -10.96
CA VAL A 143 2.91 -17.45 -9.94
C VAL A 143 2.83 -15.94 -10.10
N VAL A 144 2.58 -15.24 -9.01
CA VAL A 144 2.57 -13.78 -8.96
C VAL A 144 3.38 -13.29 -7.76
N ALA A 145 3.87 -12.05 -7.80
CA ALA A 145 4.72 -11.52 -6.75
C ALA A 145 4.20 -10.19 -6.18
N GLY A 146 4.56 -9.91 -4.93
CA GLY A 146 4.34 -8.63 -4.26
C GLY A 146 5.62 -8.10 -3.65
N ILE A 147 5.96 -6.85 -3.93
CA ILE A 147 7.08 -6.14 -3.35
C ILE A 147 6.49 -5.02 -2.51
N THR A 148 6.72 -5.06 -1.19
CA THR A 148 6.04 -4.20 -0.24
C THR A 148 7.00 -3.33 0.57
N PRO A 149 6.58 -2.10 0.93
CA PRO A 149 7.39 -1.16 1.69
C PRO A 149 7.34 -1.46 3.19
N PHE A 150 8.11 -0.69 3.97
CA PHE A 150 8.21 -0.83 5.41
C PHE A 150 7.02 -0.23 6.18
N ASN A 151 6.37 0.79 5.64
CA ASN A 151 5.47 1.63 6.45
C ASN A 151 4.13 0.96 6.85
N PHE A 152 3.78 -0.15 6.19
CA PHE A 152 2.63 -1.00 6.54
C PHE A 152 2.99 -2.48 6.29
N PRO A 153 3.81 -3.09 7.15
CA PRO A 153 4.35 -4.43 6.92
C PRO A 153 3.33 -5.57 7.12
N ALA A 154 2.13 -5.28 7.61
CA ALA A 154 1.02 -6.22 7.64
C ALA A 154 -0.02 -5.91 6.55
N MET A 155 -0.49 -4.68 6.48
CA MET A 155 -1.58 -4.25 5.61
C MET A 155 -1.26 -4.47 4.13
N ILE A 156 -0.14 -3.94 3.64
CA ILE A 156 0.18 -3.98 2.22
C ILE A 156 0.51 -5.41 1.73
N PRO A 157 1.27 -6.23 2.45
CA PRO A 157 1.40 -7.66 2.13
C PRO A 157 0.06 -8.38 2.01
N LEU A 158 -0.87 -8.18 2.96
CA LEU A 158 -2.19 -8.80 2.94
C LEU A 158 -3.07 -8.29 1.80
N TRP A 159 -3.00 -6.99 1.46
CA TRP A 159 -3.72 -6.41 0.32
C TRP A 159 -3.35 -7.04 -1.02
N LYS A 160 -2.11 -7.53 -1.13
CA LYS A 160 -1.62 -8.19 -2.35
C LYS A 160 -1.81 -9.70 -2.30
N ALA A 161 -1.38 -10.33 -1.20
CA ALA A 161 -1.38 -11.79 -1.08
C ALA A 161 -2.81 -12.36 -1.00
N ALA A 162 -3.71 -11.80 -0.18
CA ALA A 162 -5.02 -12.40 0.04
C ALA A 162 -5.87 -12.51 -1.24
N PRO A 163 -6.04 -11.47 -2.07
CA PRO A 163 -6.75 -11.61 -3.35
C PRO A 163 -6.05 -12.55 -4.33
N ALA A 164 -4.71 -12.54 -4.38
CA ALA A 164 -3.95 -13.43 -5.25
C ALA A 164 -4.18 -14.91 -4.91
N LEU A 165 -4.07 -15.25 -3.61
CA LEU A 165 -4.29 -16.60 -3.09
C LEU A 165 -5.74 -17.04 -3.30
N ALA A 166 -6.70 -16.15 -2.99
CA ALA A 166 -8.13 -16.41 -3.19
C ALA A 166 -8.45 -16.77 -4.65
N CYS A 167 -7.82 -16.09 -5.61
CA CYS A 167 -7.96 -16.34 -7.04
C CYS A 167 -7.28 -17.64 -7.51
N GLY A 168 -6.49 -18.31 -6.67
CA GLY A 168 -5.81 -19.57 -7.00
C GLY A 168 -4.40 -19.41 -7.53
N ASN A 169 -3.76 -18.25 -7.34
CA ASN A 169 -2.35 -18.05 -7.66
C ASN A 169 -1.46 -18.53 -6.51
N ALA A 170 -0.22 -18.90 -6.80
CA ALA A 170 0.84 -18.89 -5.82
C ALA A 170 1.45 -17.48 -5.74
N PHE A 171 1.86 -17.09 -4.53
CA PHE A 171 2.30 -15.73 -4.25
C PHE A 171 3.70 -15.72 -3.63
N ILE A 172 4.58 -14.89 -4.19
CA ILE A 172 5.90 -14.62 -3.63
C ILE A 172 5.88 -13.22 -3.05
N LEU A 173 6.08 -13.10 -1.75
CA LEU A 173 6.21 -11.84 -1.05
C LEU A 173 7.68 -11.49 -0.87
N LYS A 174 8.09 -10.33 -1.39
CA LYS A 174 9.33 -9.66 -1.01
C LYS A 174 8.98 -8.49 -0.08
N PRO A 175 9.01 -8.66 1.24
CA PRO A 175 8.75 -7.59 2.18
C PRO A 175 9.92 -6.60 2.24
N SER A 176 9.74 -5.51 2.99
CA SER A 176 10.84 -4.65 3.36
C SER A 176 11.86 -5.41 4.22
N GLU A 177 13.13 -5.14 4.00
CA GLU A 177 14.23 -5.65 4.81
C GLU A 177 14.36 -4.93 6.16
N ARG A 178 13.62 -3.83 6.38
CA ARG A 178 13.65 -3.05 7.62
C ARG A 178 12.82 -3.66 8.73
N ASP A 179 11.69 -4.30 8.36
CA ASP A 179 10.70 -4.84 9.31
C ASP A 179 10.04 -6.12 8.79
N PRO A 180 10.84 -7.16 8.52
CA PRO A 180 10.38 -8.38 7.84
C PRO A 180 9.68 -9.39 8.76
N SER A 181 9.72 -9.24 10.10
CA SER A 181 9.26 -10.28 11.02
C SER A 181 7.76 -10.51 10.98
N VAL A 182 6.94 -9.45 10.83
CA VAL A 182 5.48 -9.59 10.72
C VAL A 182 5.08 -10.30 9.43
N PRO A 183 5.57 -9.92 8.23
CA PRO A 183 5.33 -10.69 7.01
C PRO A 183 5.69 -12.18 7.11
N LEU A 184 6.79 -12.51 7.78
CA LEU A 184 7.19 -13.91 8.02
C LEU A 184 6.16 -14.63 8.89
N ARG A 185 5.75 -14.03 10.04
CA ARG A 185 4.75 -14.64 10.91
C ARG A 185 3.39 -14.79 10.23
N LEU A 186 2.98 -13.83 9.41
CA LEU A 186 1.74 -13.94 8.63
C LEU A 186 1.79 -15.13 7.65
N ALA A 187 2.94 -15.40 7.04
CA ALA A 187 3.09 -16.55 6.15
C ALA A 187 2.99 -17.89 6.91
N GLU A 188 3.56 -17.98 8.12
CA GLU A 188 3.40 -19.13 9.01
C GLU A 188 1.92 -19.34 9.37
N LEU A 189 1.19 -18.27 9.72
CA LEU A 189 -0.22 -18.33 10.05
C LEU A 189 -1.08 -18.77 8.85
N PHE A 190 -0.72 -18.41 7.62
CA PHE A 190 -1.36 -18.96 6.43
C PHE A 190 -1.15 -20.48 6.30
N LEU A 191 0.06 -20.97 6.57
CA LEU A 191 0.34 -22.41 6.58
C LEU A 191 -0.47 -23.12 7.68
N GLU A 192 -0.53 -22.56 8.89
CA GLU A 192 -1.35 -23.07 10.00
C GLU A 192 -2.86 -23.07 9.66
N ALA A 193 -3.32 -22.10 8.89
CA ALA A 193 -4.69 -22.04 8.38
C ALA A 193 -5.01 -23.11 7.33
N GLY A 194 -4.00 -23.85 6.87
CA GLY A 194 -4.12 -24.94 5.89
C GLY A 194 -3.87 -24.49 4.45
N LEU A 195 -3.15 -23.39 4.23
CA LEU A 195 -2.59 -23.07 2.92
C LEU A 195 -1.51 -24.13 2.60
N PRO A 196 -1.51 -24.78 1.44
CA PRO A 196 -0.47 -25.75 1.09
C PRO A 196 0.93 -25.11 1.09
N PRO A 197 1.97 -25.85 1.52
CA PRO A 197 3.36 -25.40 1.40
C PRO A 197 3.69 -24.94 -0.01
N GLY A 198 4.47 -23.86 -0.15
CA GLY A 198 4.89 -23.32 -1.43
C GLY A 198 3.88 -22.36 -2.11
N VAL A 199 2.60 -22.38 -1.72
CA VAL A 199 1.60 -21.46 -2.28
C VAL A 199 1.86 -20.01 -1.86
N LEU A 200 2.42 -19.78 -0.67
CA LEU A 200 2.94 -18.50 -0.20
C LEU A 200 4.39 -18.67 0.21
N ASN A 201 5.29 -17.93 -0.42
CA ASN A 201 6.69 -17.86 -0.09
C ASN A 201 7.07 -16.42 0.29
N VAL A 202 7.90 -16.25 1.31
CA VAL A 202 8.50 -14.97 1.71
C VAL A 202 9.99 -15.01 1.42
N VAL A 203 10.43 -14.16 0.49
CA VAL A 203 11.82 -14.03 0.09
C VAL A 203 12.30 -12.64 0.50
N ASN A 204 13.06 -12.56 1.58
CA ASN A 204 13.71 -11.32 1.96
C ASN A 204 14.83 -11.02 0.97
N GLY A 205 15.00 -9.75 0.58
CA GLY A 205 16.01 -9.44 -0.43
C GLY A 205 16.01 -7.99 -0.85
N GLY A 206 17.08 -7.58 -1.49
CA GLY A 206 17.26 -6.28 -2.08
C GLY A 206 16.97 -6.28 -3.58
N LYS A 207 17.74 -5.46 -4.32
CA LYS A 207 17.58 -5.28 -5.77
C LYS A 207 17.67 -6.58 -6.56
N GLU A 208 18.62 -7.48 -6.23
CA GLU A 208 18.84 -8.72 -6.98
C GLU A 208 17.61 -9.64 -6.94
N ALA A 209 16.96 -9.77 -5.78
CA ALA A 209 15.71 -10.52 -5.66
C ALA A 209 14.58 -9.87 -6.50
N VAL A 210 14.47 -8.53 -6.49
CA VAL A 210 13.49 -7.80 -7.29
C VAL A 210 13.72 -8.01 -8.78
N ASP A 211 14.96 -7.85 -9.26
CA ASP A 211 15.30 -8.06 -10.67
C ASP A 211 14.99 -9.50 -11.11
N THR A 212 15.29 -10.48 -10.27
CA THR A 212 14.97 -11.89 -10.54
C THR A 212 13.47 -12.11 -10.70
N LEU A 213 12.64 -11.53 -9.82
CA LEU A 213 11.18 -11.60 -9.95
C LEU A 213 10.67 -10.92 -11.24
N LEU A 214 11.31 -9.84 -11.65
CA LEU A 214 10.98 -9.11 -12.87
C LEU A 214 11.35 -9.89 -14.15
N GLU A 215 12.47 -10.58 -14.14
CA GLU A 215 13.02 -11.27 -15.32
C GLU A 215 12.46 -12.69 -15.50
N ASP A 216 12.23 -13.44 -14.41
CA ASP A 216 11.83 -14.86 -14.49
C ASP A 216 10.46 -15.03 -15.17
N PRO A 217 10.37 -15.77 -16.30
CA PRO A 217 9.15 -15.87 -17.09
C PRO A 217 8.01 -16.64 -16.39
N ARG A 218 8.30 -17.36 -15.30
CA ARG A 218 7.29 -18.06 -14.49
C ARG A 218 6.43 -17.09 -13.69
N VAL A 219 6.98 -15.94 -13.28
CA VAL A 219 6.23 -14.85 -12.60
C VAL A 219 5.40 -14.10 -13.64
N LYS A 220 4.08 -14.09 -13.48
CA LYS A 220 3.11 -13.55 -14.46
C LYS A 220 2.62 -12.13 -14.13
N ALA A 221 2.69 -11.73 -12.88
CA ALA A 221 2.28 -10.40 -12.45
C ALA A 221 3.05 -9.97 -11.21
N LEU A 222 3.25 -8.65 -11.07
CA LEU A 222 3.88 -8.04 -9.89
C LEU A 222 3.03 -6.88 -9.36
N GLY A 223 2.83 -6.87 -8.05
CA GLY A 223 2.32 -5.71 -7.32
C GLY A 223 3.46 -5.04 -6.55
N PHE A 224 3.60 -3.73 -6.66
CA PHE A 224 4.62 -2.94 -5.97
C PHE A 224 4.00 -1.76 -5.24
N VAL A 225 4.56 -1.43 -4.08
CA VAL A 225 4.36 -0.14 -3.40
C VAL A 225 5.70 0.34 -2.88
N GLY A 226 6.05 1.61 -3.14
CA GLY A 226 7.29 2.22 -2.69
C GLY A 226 7.55 3.55 -3.36
N SER A 227 8.83 3.97 -3.46
CA SER A 227 9.19 5.25 -4.06
C SER A 227 8.87 5.30 -5.56
N THR A 228 8.49 6.48 -6.05
CA THR A 228 8.09 6.70 -7.45
C THR A 228 9.14 6.28 -8.50
N PRO A 229 10.45 6.57 -8.33
CA PRO A 229 11.44 6.11 -9.31
C PRO A 229 11.48 4.59 -9.44
N ILE A 230 11.36 3.87 -8.30
CA ILE A 230 11.34 2.40 -8.30
C ILE A 230 10.02 1.87 -8.87
N ALA A 231 8.87 2.49 -8.54
CA ALA A 231 7.58 2.12 -9.11
C ALA A 231 7.58 2.21 -10.65
N ALA A 232 8.11 3.32 -11.19
CA ALA A 232 8.24 3.53 -12.64
C ALA A 232 9.18 2.49 -13.28
N HIS A 233 10.33 2.20 -12.64
CA HIS A 233 11.27 1.18 -13.12
C HIS A 233 10.65 -0.21 -13.16
N ILE A 234 10.02 -0.63 -12.06
CA ILE A 234 9.37 -1.95 -11.96
C ILE A 234 8.26 -2.08 -13.00
N TYR A 235 7.43 -1.05 -13.15
CA TYR A 235 6.36 -1.05 -14.16
C TYR A 235 6.89 -1.21 -15.57
N ALA A 236 7.88 -0.40 -15.96
CA ALA A 236 8.50 -0.46 -17.28
C ALA A 236 9.18 -1.81 -17.55
N THR A 237 9.92 -2.34 -16.57
CA THR A 237 10.62 -3.62 -16.69
C THR A 237 9.64 -4.79 -16.77
N ALA A 238 8.61 -4.81 -15.93
CA ALA A 238 7.58 -5.85 -15.99
C ALA A 238 6.86 -5.85 -17.35
N ALA A 239 6.51 -4.68 -17.89
CA ALA A 239 5.88 -4.55 -19.19
C ALA A 239 6.80 -5.06 -20.32
N ALA A 240 8.10 -4.75 -20.27
CA ALA A 240 9.10 -5.23 -21.23
C ALA A 240 9.21 -6.76 -21.23
N HIS A 241 8.94 -7.43 -20.09
CA HIS A 241 8.91 -8.89 -19.98
C HIS A 241 7.50 -9.50 -20.15
N GLY A 242 6.52 -8.72 -20.64
CA GLY A 242 5.15 -9.18 -20.89
C GLY A 242 4.36 -9.57 -19.64
N LYS A 243 4.73 -9.01 -18.48
CA LYS A 243 4.07 -9.24 -17.19
C LYS A 243 3.07 -8.14 -16.89
N ARG A 244 2.00 -8.48 -16.16
CA ARG A 244 1.17 -7.47 -15.52
C ARG A 244 1.91 -6.79 -14.40
N ALA A 245 1.72 -5.49 -14.26
CA ALA A 245 2.24 -4.74 -13.15
C ALA A 245 1.19 -3.76 -12.60
N GLN A 246 1.20 -3.61 -11.28
CA GLN A 246 0.38 -2.68 -10.51
C GLN A 246 1.34 -2.04 -9.52
N CYS A 247 1.81 -0.82 -9.83
CA CYS A 247 2.87 -0.16 -9.08
C CYS A 247 2.37 1.17 -8.52
N PHE A 248 2.45 1.33 -7.20
CA PHE A 248 2.08 2.57 -6.52
C PHE A 248 3.34 3.27 -6.04
N GLY A 249 3.46 4.54 -6.44
CA GLY A 249 4.57 5.42 -6.13
C GLY A 249 4.29 6.32 -4.93
N GLY A 250 5.04 7.42 -4.84
CA GLY A 250 4.90 8.43 -3.81
C GLY A 250 3.63 9.27 -3.91
N ALA A 251 3.46 10.15 -2.94
CA ALA A 251 2.31 11.01 -2.81
C ALA A 251 2.70 12.39 -2.27
N LYS A 252 1.84 13.37 -2.51
CA LYS A 252 1.84 14.67 -1.86
C LYS A 252 0.39 15.06 -1.63
N ASN A 253 -0.20 14.51 -0.55
CA ASN A 253 -1.63 14.67 -0.33
C ASN A 253 -1.94 16.03 0.26
N HIS A 254 -2.94 16.68 -0.33
CA HIS A 254 -3.40 18.01 0.06
C HIS A 254 -4.68 17.90 0.89
N MET A 255 -4.83 18.80 1.86
CA MET A 255 -6.07 19.00 2.59
C MET A 255 -6.51 20.46 2.42
N ILE A 256 -7.58 20.65 1.65
CA ILE A 256 -8.18 21.96 1.41
C ILE A 256 -9.10 22.30 2.60
N VAL A 257 -8.94 23.50 3.15
CA VAL A 257 -9.77 24.00 4.25
C VAL A 257 -10.50 25.26 3.78
N MET A 258 -11.81 25.12 3.54
CA MET A 258 -12.66 26.24 3.14
C MET A 258 -12.97 27.17 4.31
N PRO A 259 -13.29 28.45 4.06
CA PRO A 259 -13.61 29.41 5.14
C PRO A 259 -14.82 29.03 6.01
N ASP A 260 -15.75 28.23 5.46
CA ASP A 260 -16.95 27.72 6.15
C ASP A 260 -16.70 26.39 6.89
N ALA A 261 -15.51 25.81 6.80
CA ALA A 261 -15.16 24.56 7.46
C ALA A 261 -15.23 24.69 8.99
N ASP A 262 -15.49 23.56 9.66
CA ASP A 262 -15.24 23.46 11.09
C ASP A 262 -13.71 23.41 11.32
N LEU A 263 -13.17 24.54 11.76
CA LEU A 263 -11.73 24.69 11.85
C LEU A 263 -11.10 23.78 12.93
N ASP A 264 -11.81 23.55 14.04
CA ASP A 264 -11.32 22.64 15.08
C ASP A 264 -11.28 21.20 14.59
N GLN A 265 -12.33 20.76 13.88
CA GLN A 265 -12.35 19.46 13.22
C GLN A 265 -11.23 19.34 12.17
N ALA A 266 -10.99 20.38 11.38
CA ALA A 266 -9.95 20.39 10.37
C ALA A 266 -8.54 20.30 10.98
N VAL A 267 -8.31 21.03 12.08
CA VAL A 267 -7.04 20.99 12.83
C VAL A 267 -6.79 19.60 13.42
N ASP A 268 -7.77 19.03 14.14
CA ASP A 268 -7.63 17.69 14.72
C ASP A 268 -7.37 16.62 13.65
N ALA A 269 -8.08 16.72 12.53
CA ALA A 269 -7.89 15.84 11.39
C ALA A 269 -6.49 15.97 10.79
N LEU A 270 -6.00 17.21 10.64
CA LEU A 270 -4.66 17.46 10.06
C LEU A 270 -3.54 17.01 10.98
N ILE A 271 -3.66 17.21 12.30
CA ILE A 271 -2.70 16.72 13.29
C ILE A 271 -2.55 15.19 13.19
N GLY A 272 -3.66 14.46 13.23
CA GLY A 272 -3.61 12.99 13.12
C GLY A 272 -3.13 12.48 11.75
N ALA A 273 -3.54 13.16 10.66
CA ALA A 273 -3.17 12.75 9.30
C ALA A 273 -1.77 13.19 8.89
N GLY A 274 -1.25 14.29 9.43
CA GLY A 274 0.08 14.81 9.09
C GLY A 274 1.20 14.18 9.91
N TYR A 275 0.96 13.96 11.20
CA TYR A 275 2.01 13.52 12.13
C TYR A 275 1.86 12.07 12.61
N GLY A 276 0.70 11.43 12.44
CA GLY A 276 0.51 10.03 12.82
C GLY A 276 1.53 9.12 12.14
N SER A 277 2.07 8.15 12.89
CA SER A 277 3.20 7.30 12.43
C SER A 277 4.42 8.11 12.00
N ALA A 278 4.72 9.22 12.67
CA ALA A 278 5.78 10.16 12.30
C ALA A 278 5.70 10.62 10.82
N GLY A 279 4.50 10.68 10.24
CA GLY A 279 4.27 11.05 8.84
C GLY A 279 4.67 9.98 7.80
N GLU A 280 5.08 8.79 8.21
CA GLU A 280 5.49 7.69 7.32
C GLU A 280 4.30 6.90 6.74
N ARG A 281 3.28 7.61 6.26
CA ARG A 281 2.11 7.03 5.60
C ARG A 281 1.97 7.54 4.17
N CYS A 282 1.66 6.65 3.24
CA CYS A 282 1.38 7.02 1.83
C CYS A 282 0.17 7.95 1.69
N MET A 283 -0.75 7.92 2.66
CA MET A 283 -1.93 8.79 2.71
C MET A 283 -1.81 9.93 3.72
N ALA A 284 -0.63 10.14 4.34
CA ALA A 284 -0.42 11.29 5.22
C ALA A 284 -0.71 12.60 4.48
N ILE A 285 -1.38 13.52 5.16
CA ILE A 285 -1.55 14.89 4.65
C ILE A 285 -0.24 15.65 4.88
N SER A 286 0.43 16.02 3.82
CA SER A 286 1.69 16.76 3.88
C SER A 286 1.55 18.22 3.46
N VAL A 287 0.40 18.61 2.86
CA VAL A 287 0.10 19.98 2.46
C VAL A 287 -1.29 20.37 2.95
N ALA A 288 -1.38 21.41 3.75
CA ALA A 288 -2.64 22.08 4.10
C ALA A 288 -2.84 23.28 3.18
N VAL A 289 -4.03 23.42 2.62
CA VAL A 289 -4.40 24.51 1.70
C VAL A 289 -5.61 25.26 2.26
N PRO A 290 -5.40 26.20 3.20
CA PRO A 290 -6.46 27.11 3.64
C PRO A 290 -6.81 28.10 2.54
N VAL A 291 -8.11 28.36 2.37
CA VAL A 291 -8.63 29.34 1.41
C VAL A 291 -8.89 30.68 2.10
N GLY A 292 -8.17 31.70 1.66
CA GLY A 292 -8.20 33.05 2.22
C GLY A 292 -7.25 33.25 3.42
N GLU A 293 -6.73 34.47 3.55
CA GLU A 293 -5.73 34.80 4.58
C GLU A 293 -6.25 34.63 6.02
N GLU A 294 -7.51 34.98 6.29
CA GLU A 294 -8.08 34.80 7.63
C GLU A 294 -8.18 33.34 8.05
N THR A 295 -8.58 32.47 7.12
CA THR A 295 -8.62 31.02 7.35
C THR A 295 -7.20 30.47 7.58
N ALA A 296 -6.23 30.97 6.80
CA ALA A 296 -4.84 30.55 6.91
C ALA A 296 -4.22 30.94 8.27
N ASP A 297 -4.40 32.20 8.67
CA ASP A 297 -3.88 32.69 9.96
C ASP A 297 -4.49 31.92 11.14
N ALA A 298 -5.79 31.69 11.11
CA ALA A 298 -6.48 30.94 12.14
C ALA A 298 -6.06 29.46 12.18
N LEU A 299 -5.87 28.82 11.01
CA LEU A 299 -5.41 27.43 10.89
C LEU A 299 -3.98 27.29 11.44
N VAL A 300 -3.05 28.15 11.02
CA VAL A 300 -1.64 28.12 11.45
C VAL A 300 -1.52 28.32 12.96
N ALA A 301 -2.26 29.30 13.53
CA ALA A 301 -2.25 29.55 14.97
C ALA A 301 -2.72 28.32 15.76
N LYS A 302 -3.84 27.70 15.37
CA LYS A 302 -4.37 26.51 16.03
C LYS A 302 -3.46 25.29 15.86
N LEU A 303 -2.87 25.09 14.68
CA LEU A 303 -1.90 24.01 14.43
C LEU A 303 -0.66 24.15 15.32
N THR A 304 -0.13 25.38 15.43
CA THR A 304 1.03 25.66 16.28
C THR A 304 0.76 25.27 17.73
N GLU A 305 -0.41 25.67 18.27
CA GLU A 305 -0.81 25.31 19.63
C GLU A 305 -0.95 23.78 19.80
N ARG A 306 -1.59 23.11 18.85
CA ARG A 306 -1.78 21.64 18.91
C ARG A 306 -0.48 20.86 18.78
N ILE A 307 0.43 21.30 17.91
CA ILE A 307 1.74 20.68 17.74
C ILE A 307 2.58 20.78 19.02
N ALA A 308 2.53 21.91 19.71
CA ALA A 308 3.21 22.09 20.99
C ALA A 308 2.73 21.13 22.09
N GLY A 309 1.52 20.60 21.95
CA GLY A 309 0.94 19.62 22.87
C GLY A 309 1.20 18.15 22.49
N LEU A 310 1.85 17.86 21.33
CA LEU A 310 2.11 16.49 20.90
C LEU A 310 3.13 15.79 21.79
N ARG A 311 2.81 14.55 22.17
CA ARG A 311 3.68 13.68 22.93
C ARG A 311 4.41 12.72 22.00
N ILE A 312 5.65 13.02 21.72
CA ILE A 312 6.54 12.15 20.94
C ILE A 312 7.25 11.24 21.92
N GLY A 313 7.07 9.96 21.78
CA GLY A 313 7.57 8.99 22.74
C GLY A 313 7.98 7.66 22.12
N ARG A 314 8.30 6.70 22.94
CA ARG A 314 8.57 5.33 22.48
C ARG A 314 7.35 4.74 21.82
N SER A 315 7.56 3.84 20.88
CA SER A 315 6.46 3.18 20.18
C SER A 315 5.60 2.26 21.07
N ASP A 316 6.14 1.81 22.20
CA ASP A 316 5.44 1.01 23.20
C ASP A 316 4.83 1.85 24.36
N ASP A 317 5.00 3.17 24.35
CA ASP A 317 4.35 4.08 25.27
C ASP A 317 2.87 4.29 24.83
N PRO A 318 1.89 3.89 25.67
CA PRO A 318 0.47 4.04 25.31
C PRO A 318 0.00 5.50 25.25
N ASP A 319 0.78 6.40 25.79
CA ASP A 319 0.48 7.83 25.85
C ASP A 319 1.16 8.63 24.72
N ALA A 320 2.02 8.02 23.92
CA ALA A 320 2.66 8.67 22.80
C ALA A 320 1.69 8.85 21.62
N ASP A 321 1.63 10.07 21.05
CA ASP A 321 0.86 10.35 19.84
C ASP A 321 1.54 9.75 18.61
N PHE A 322 2.86 9.78 18.54
CA PHE A 322 3.65 9.02 17.56
C PHE A 322 5.04 8.67 18.09
N GLY A 323 5.63 7.64 17.49
CA GLY A 323 6.93 7.08 17.80
C GLY A 323 8.06 7.59 16.91
N PRO A 324 9.23 6.89 16.93
CA PRO A 324 10.35 7.22 16.05
C PRO A 324 10.05 6.91 14.58
N LEU A 325 10.86 7.45 13.68
CA LEU A 325 10.99 7.04 12.28
C LEU A 325 11.64 5.65 12.18
N VAL A 326 11.49 4.99 11.04
CA VAL A 326 11.96 3.62 10.83
C VAL A 326 13.48 3.47 10.84
N GLY A 327 14.24 4.53 10.59
CA GLY A 327 15.70 4.47 10.49
C GLY A 327 16.40 5.82 10.53
N ARG A 328 17.71 5.79 10.76
CA ARG A 328 18.56 6.99 10.82
C ARG A 328 18.53 7.77 9.51
N ASP A 329 18.56 7.10 8.38
CA ASP A 329 18.46 7.71 7.05
C ASP A 329 17.13 8.47 6.84
N ALA A 330 16.05 8.01 7.47
CA ALA A 330 14.78 8.72 7.46
C ALA A 330 14.86 10.00 8.29
N VAL A 331 15.49 9.97 9.48
CA VAL A 331 15.73 11.17 10.31
C VAL A 331 16.56 12.20 9.53
N ASP A 332 17.66 11.75 8.94
CA ASP A 332 18.58 12.64 8.20
C ASP A 332 17.90 13.28 6.98
N ARG A 333 17.09 12.50 6.27
CA ARG A 333 16.27 12.98 5.15
C ARG A 333 15.27 14.05 5.61
N VAL A 334 14.53 13.80 6.69
CA VAL A 334 13.53 14.75 7.23
C VAL A 334 14.21 16.06 7.63
N ARG A 335 15.31 15.98 8.38
CA ARG A 335 16.08 17.17 8.78
C ARG A 335 16.57 17.96 7.56
N GLY A 336 17.12 17.26 6.54
CA GLY A 336 17.56 17.89 5.30
C GLY A 336 16.43 18.59 4.53
N TYR A 337 15.19 18.06 4.55
CA TYR A 337 14.04 18.73 3.95
C TYR A 337 13.57 19.95 4.77
N VAL A 338 13.70 19.92 6.09
CA VAL A 338 13.39 21.10 6.92
C VAL A 338 14.45 22.20 6.68
N ASP A 339 15.73 21.84 6.58
CA ASP A 339 16.79 22.79 6.19
C ASP A 339 16.51 23.40 4.82
N LEU A 340 16.19 22.57 3.85
CA LEU A 340 15.86 22.99 2.48
C LEU A 340 14.65 23.95 2.45
N GLY A 341 13.60 23.70 3.22
CA GLY A 341 12.44 24.58 3.26
C GLY A 341 12.78 25.98 3.76
N VAL A 342 13.66 26.08 4.75
CA VAL A 342 14.20 27.36 5.23
C VAL A 342 15.03 28.04 4.15
N GLU A 343 15.90 27.31 3.47
CA GLU A 343 16.73 27.82 2.37
C GLU A 343 15.90 28.33 1.19
N GLU A 344 14.78 27.65 0.88
CA GLU A 344 13.85 28.06 -0.18
C GLU A 344 12.97 29.26 0.20
N GLY A 345 13.04 29.71 1.47
CA GLY A 345 12.34 30.89 1.96
C GLY A 345 10.94 30.65 2.52
N ALA A 346 10.57 29.39 2.80
CA ALA A 346 9.36 29.09 3.54
C ALA A 346 9.48 29.53 5.01
N GLU A 347 8.39 29.92 5.62
CA GLU A 347 8.34 30.31 7.01
C GLU A 347 8.26 29.07 7.92
N LEU A 348 9.35 28.76 8.64
CA LEU A 348 9.37 27.65 9.60
C LEU A 348 8.68 28.11 10.90
N VAL A 349 7.42 27.71 11.09
CA VAL A 349 6.59 28.09 12.25
C VAL A 349 6.90 27.22 13.46
N VAL A 350 7.08 25.91 13.24
CA VAL A 350 7.49 24.95 14.27
C VAL A 350 8.67 24.16 13.74
N ASP A 351 9.76 24.14 14.53
CA ASP A 351 11.00 23.43 14.18
C ASP A 351 11.17 22.15 15.01
N GLY A 352 11.09 21.00 14.33
CA GLY A 352 11.24 19.68 14.95
C GLY A 352 12.65 19.07 14.81
N ARG A 353 13.64 19.78 14.20
CA ARG A 353 14.96 19.21 13.87
C ARG A 353 15.75 18.77 15.09
N ASP A 354 15.69 19.54 16.17
CA ASP A 354 16.50 19.33 17.39
C ASP A 354 15.81 18.45 18.42
N PHE A 355 14.66 17.86 18.08
CA PHE A 355 13.96 16.98 19.00
C PHE A 355 14.83 15.76 19.35
N THR A 356 14.96 15.49 20.65
CA THR A 356 15.56 14.28 21.20
C THR A 356 14.69 13.77 22.33
N LEU A 357 14.55 12.44 22.46
CA LEU A 357 13.83 11.84 23.58
C LEU A 357 14.86 11.48 24.66
N GLU A 358 14.70 12.05 25.88
CA GLU A 358 15.58 11.84 27.02
C GLU A 358 15.74 10.32 27.34
N GLY A 359 16.98 9.86 27.43
CA GLY A 359 17.33 8.45 27.65
C GLY A 359 17.23 7.57 26.38
N HIS A 360 16.91 8.18 25.23
CA HIS A 360 16.77 7.51 23.93
C HIS A 360 17.42 8.30 22.79
N GLU A 361 18.56 8.95 23.06
CA GLU A 361 19.25 9.87 22.14
C GLU A 361 19.74 9.17 20.87
N ASP A 362 20.02 7.87 20.95
CA ASP A 362 20.39 7.04 19.80
C ASP A 362 19.18 6.57 18.97
N GLY A 363 17.95 6.73 19.48
CA GLY A 363 16.70 6.41 18.79
C GLY A 363 16.50 7.28 17.55
N PHE A 364 15.61 6.85 16.68
CA PHE A 364 15.36 7.52 15.39
C PHE A 364 14.22 8.55 15.47
N PHE A 365 14.23 9.38 16.52
CA PHE A 365 13.20 10.37 16.75
C PHE A 365 13.43 11.64 15.93
N ALA A 366 12.32 12.23 15.47
CA ALA A 366 12.25 13.55 14.86
C ALA A 366 11.01 14.28 15.39
N GLY A 367 11.11 15.57 15.64
CA GLY A 367 10.00 16.41 16.08
C GLY A 367 9.05 16.75 14.92
N ALA A 368 7.84 17.18 15.27
CA ALA A 368 6.89 17.71 14.31
C ALA A 368 7.36 19.07 13.79
N SER A 369 7.35 19.29 12.48
CA SER A 369 7.66 20.57 11.85
C SER A 369 6.46 21.11 11.09
N LEU A 370 6.30 22.43 11.10
CA LEU A 370 5.26 23.15 10.38
C LEU A 370 5.86 24.31 9.61
N PHE A 371 5.63 24.32 8.30
CA PHE A 371 5.94 25.46 7.45
C PHE A 371 4.69 26.20 7.04
N ASP A 372 4.77 27.54 7.00
CA ASP A 372 3.80 28.42 6.37
C ASP A 372 4.40 29.08 5.13
N ARG A 373 3.55 29.67 4.29
CA ARG A 373 3.90 30.40 3.07
C ARG A 373 4.78 29.59 2.10
N VAL A 374 4.54 28.28 2.06
CA VAL A 374 5.15 27.42 1.06
C VAL A 374 4.51 27.68 -0.30
N THR A 375 5.34 27.72 -1.36
CA THR A 375 4.87 27.92 -2.73
C THR A 375 5.01 26.67 -3.58
N PRO A 376 4.27 26.55 -4.69
CA PRO A 376 4.34 25.39 -5.58
C PRO A 376 5.71 25.14 -6.23
N GLU A 377 6.56 26.16 -6.29
CA GLU A 377 7.89 26.08 -6.87
C GLU A 377 8.92 25.45 -5.93
N MET A 378 8.65 25.44 -4.62
CA MET A 378 9.56 24.91 -3.61
C MET A 378 9.61 23.38 -3.68
N ARG A 379 10.80 22.81 -3.50
CA ARG A 379 11.01 21.36 -3.49
C ARG A 379 10.30 20.69 -2.33
N ILE A 380 10.19 21.36 -1.18
CA ILE A 380 9.42 20.83 -0.04
C ILE A 380 7.92 20.68 -0.36
N TYR A 381 7.38 21.38 -1.36
CA TYR A 381 6.04 21.16 -1.91
C TYR A 381 6.04 20.06 -2.96
N GLN A 382 7.00 20.05 -3.88
CA GLN A 382 7.02 19.17 -5.05
C GLN A 382 7.39 17.73 -4.73
N GLU A 383 8.24 17.51 -3.69
CA GLU A 383 8.81 16.22 -3.35
C GLU A 383 8.15 15.61 -2.11
N GLU A 384 8.09 14.29 -2.07
CA GLU A 384 7.60 13.54 -0.91
C GLU A 384 8.66 13.50 0.19
N ILE A 385 8.36 14.08 1.37
CA ILE A 385 9.29 14.10 2.52
C ILE A 385 9.24 12.79 3.29
N PHE A 386 8.04 12.23 3.48
CA PHE A 386 7.77 10.99 4.20
C PHE A 386 8.25 11.03 5.66
N GLY A 387 7.82 12.07 6.37
CA GLY A 387 8.20 12.36 7.74
C GLY A 387 7.24 13.37 8.38
N PRO A 388 7.44 13.75 9.68
CA PRO A 388 6.51 14.58 10.43
C PRO A 388 6.64 16.07 10.06
N VAL A 389 6.41 16.41 8.80
CA VAL A 389 6.52 17.75 8.23
C VAL A 389 5.26 18.09 7.46
N VAL A 390 4.57 19.15 7.88
CA VAL A 390 3.39 19.68 7.20
C VAL A 390 3.72 21.07 6.63
N SER A 391 3.33 21.30 5.38
CA SER A 391 3.48 22.57 4.67
C SER A 391 2.13 23.24 4.50
N VAL A 392 2.03 24.54 4.77
CA VAL A 392 0.84 25.35 4.49
C VAL A 392 1.07 26.14 3.21
N VAL A 393 0.22 25.91 2.22
CA VAL A 393 0.16 26.66 0.96
C VAL A 393 -1.15 27.45 0.96
N ARG A 394 -1.05 28.75 1.06
CA ARG A 394 -2.21 29.64 1.13
C ARG A 394 -2.83 29.82 -0.24
N ALA A 395 -4.12 29.51 -0.41
CA ALA A 395 -4.86 29.76 -1.63
C ALA A 395 -5.70 31.03 -1.52
N ALA A 396 -5.68 31.87 -2.54
CA ALA A 396 -6.46 33.11 -2.55
C ALA A 396 -7.98 32.82 -2.66
N ASP A 397 -8.34 31.76 -3.39
CA ASP A 397 -9.73 31.39 -3.62
C ASP A 397 -9.87 29.86 -3.86
N TYR A 398 -11.11 29.42 -4.05
CA TYR A 398 -11.45 28.02 -4.29
C TYR A 398 -10.82 27.47 -5.58
N GLU A 399 -10.77 28.27 -6.65
CA GLU A 399 -10.21 27.80 -7.94
C GLU A 399 -8.70 27.51 -7.82
N GLU A 400 -7.98 28.32 -7.07
CA GLU A 400 -6.57 28.07 -6.77
C GLU A 400 -6.41 26.82 -5.89
N ALA A 401 -7.22 26.67 -4.86
CA ALA A 401 -7.20 25.51 -3.98
C ALA A 401 -7.49 24.18 -4.73
N LEU A 402 -8.38 24.21 -5.71
CA LEU A 402 -8.67 23.08 -6.60
C LEU A 402 -7.51 22.78 -7.55
N ARG A 403 -6.87 23.83 -8.08
CA ARG A 403 -5.77 23.73 -9.04
C ARG A 403 -4.52 23.08 -8.44
N LEU A 404 -4.15 23.45 -7.22
CA LEU A 404 -2.92 22.95 -6.55
C LEU A 404 -2.79 21.42 -6.57
N PRO A 405 -3.72 20.62 -6.02
CA PRO A 405 -3.63 19.16 -6.08
C PRO A 405 -3.82 18.61 -7.51
N SER A 406 -4.59 19.33 -8.35
CA SER A 406 -4.88 18.88 -9.72
C SER A 406 -3.66 18.98 -10.64
N GLU A 407 -2.83 19.99 -10.51
CA GLU A 407 -1.61 20.20 -11.31
C GLU A 407 -0.38 19.51 -10.70
N HIS A 408 -0.42 19.10 -9.43
CA HIS A 408 0.69 18.42 -8.79
C HIS A 408 1.03 17.11 -9.52
N GLN A 409 2.32 16.74 -9.56
CA GLN A 409 2.79 15.51 -10.24
C GLN A 409 2.22 14.22 -9.61
N TYR A 410 1.83 14.24 -8.34
CA TYR A 410 1.19 13.15 -7.63
C TYR A 410 -0.33 13.33 -7.57
N GLY A 411 -1.06 12.23 -7.54
CA GLY A 411 -2.52 12.23 -7.46
C GLY A 411 -3.03 11.04 -6.66
N ASN A 412 -2.46 10.79 -5.48
CA ASN A 412 -2.86 9.67 -4.63
C ASN A 412 -4.15 9.98 -3.87
N GLY A 413 -4.14 10.98 -3.01
CA GLY A 413 -5.29 11.38 -2.21
C GLY A 413 -5.38 12.90 -2.03
N VAL A 414 -6.61 13.38 -1.78
CA VAL A 414 -6.91 14.77 -1.42
C VAL A 414 -8.08 14.79 -0.45
N ALA A 415 -8.08 15.72 0.48
CA ALA A 415 -9.21 15.97 1.37
C ALA A 415 -9.74 17.40 1.19
N LEU A 416 -11.04 17.57 1.32
CA LEU A 416 -11.71 18.87 1.36
C LEU A 416 -12.52 18.98 2.66
N PHE A 417 -12.33 20.04 3.39
CA PHE A 417 -13.12 20.40 4.58
C PHE A 417 -13.98 21.60 4.28
N THR A 418 -15.30 21.40 4.32
CA THR A 418 -16.33 22.43 4.04
C THR A 418 -17.67 21.98 4.62
N ARG A 419 -18.57 22.93 4.85
CA ARG A 419 -20.00 22.69 5.14
C ARG A 419 -20.90 22.91 3.93
N ASP A 420 -20.33 23.37 2.79
CA ASP A 420 -21.04 23.63 1.56
C ASP A 420 -21.07 22.38 0.66
N GLY A 421 -22.28 21.86 0.42
CA GLY A 421 -22.48 20.68 -0.40
C GLY A 421 -22.25 20.92 -1.90
N ASP A 422 -22.45 22.14 -2.39
CA ASP A 422 -22.24 22.47 -3.81
C ASP A 422 -20.73 22.54 -4.10
N ILE A 423 -19.94 23.16 -3.22
CA ILE A 423 -18.48 23.16 -3.29
C ILE A 423 -17.94 21.74 -3.21
N ALA A 424 -18.42 20.93 -2.27
CA ALA A 424 -17.98 19.54 -2.13
C ALA A 424 -18.26 18.72 -3.38
N ARG A 425 -19.44 18.89 -4.00
CA ARG A 425 -19.81 18.20 -5.22
C ARG A 425 -18.98 18.66 -6.42
N ASP A 426 -18.77 19.96 -6.59
CA ASP A 426 -17.94 20.51 -7.67
C ASP A 426 -16.51 20.03 -7.53
N PHE A 427 -15.91 20.12 -6.34
CA PHE A 427 -14.55 19.68 -6.06
C PHE A 427 -14.34 18.20 -6.42
N THR A 428 -15.21 17.31 -5.93
CA THR A 428 -15.07 15.86 -6.16
C THR A 428 -15.17 15.48 -7.66
N ARG A 429 -15.81 16.31 -8.49
CA ARG A 429 -15.92 16.07 -9.91
C ARG A 429 -14.75 16.62 -10.73
N ARG A 430 -14.09 17.66 -10.24
CA ARG A 430 -13.07 18.41 -11.00
C ARG A 430 -11.65 18.09 -10.58
N VAL A 431 -11.43 17.69 -9.32
CA VAL A 431 -10.08 17.43 -8.84
C VAL A 431 -9.45 16.20 -9.52
N GLU A 432 -8.21 16.35 -9.97
CA GLU A 432 -7.44 15.32 -10.70
C GLU A 432 -6.62 14.44 -9.72
N THR A 433 -7.32 13.65 -8.89
CA THR A 433 -6.74 12.80 -7.86
C THR A 433 -7.53 11.51 -7.73
N GLY A 434 -6.85 10.39 -7.43
CA GLY A 434 -7.46 9.06 -7.42
C GLY A 434 -8.43 8.81 -6.26
N MET A 435 -8.19 9.40 -5.09
CA MET A 435 -9.04 9.24 -3.89
C MET A 435 -9.36 10.59 -3.29
N VAL A 436 -10.63 10.84 -2.99
CA VAL A 436 -11.12 12.13 -2.49
C VAL A 436 -11.90 11.93 -1.20
N GLY A 437 -11.55 12.68 -0.15
CA GLY A 437 -12.29 12.73 1.10
C GLY A 437 -13.02 14.06 1.24
N VAL A 438 -14.27 14.03 1.69
CA VAL A 438 -15.01 15.22 2.11
C VAL A 438 -15.22 15.14 3.61
N ASN A 439 -14.61 16.04 4.35
CA ASN A 439 -14.52 16.04 5.82
C ASN A 439 -13.92 14.74 6.40
N VAL A 440 -13.12 14.05 5.58
CA VAL A 440 -12.34 12.86 5.93
C VAL A 440 -10.90 13.07 5.46
N PRO A 441 -9.92 13.15 6.37
CA PRO A 441 -8.55 13.57 6.02
C PRO A 441 -7.79 12.49 5.24
N ILE A 442 -8.04 11.21 5.53
CA ILE A 442 -7.37 10.07 4.92
C ILE A 442 -8.42 9.19 4.25
N PRO A 443 -8.77 9.43 2.96
CA PRO A 443 -9.84 8.73 2.26
C PRO A 443 -9.43 7.34 1.76
N VAL A 444 -8.81 6.52 2.61
CA VAL A 444 -8.51 5.12 2.27
C VAL A 444 -9.81 4.35 2.16
N PRO A 445 -10.14 3.79 0.98
CA PRO A 445 -11.41 3.12 0.79
C PRO A 445 -11.50 1.81 1.58
N VAL A 446 -12.73 1.40 1.91
CA VAL A 446 -13.00 0.08 2.47
C VAL A 446 -12.66 -1.03 1.46
N ALA A 447 -12.44 -2.26 1.94
CA ALA A 447 -11.85 -3.35 1.17
C ALA A 447 -12.58 -3.73 -0.15
N TYR A 448 -13.88 -3.46 -0.25
CA TYR A 448 -14.69 -3.74 -1.45
C TYR A 448 -14.76 -2.56 -2.45
N HIS A 449 -14.12 -1.43 -2.15
CA HIS A 449 -13.79 -0.36 -3.09
C HIS A 449 -12.28 -0.40 -3.38
N THR A 450 -11.87 0.13 -4.50
CA THR A 450 -10.47 0.03 -4.92
C THR A 450 -9.62 1.19 -4.41
N PHE A 451 -8.42 0.88 -3.93
CA PHE A 451 -7.38 1.87 -3.62
C PHE A 451 -6.54 2.11 -4.87
N GLY A 452 -6.48 3.34 -5.33
CA GLY A 452 -5.71 3.69 -6.52
C GLY A 452 -5.22 5.12 -6.52
N GLY A 453 -4.10 5.35 -7.17
CA GLY A 453 -3.50 6.66 -7.40
C GLY A 453 -3.54 7.01 -8.88
N TRP A 454 -3.62 8.31 -9.15
CA TRP A 454 -3.48 8.86 -10.50
C TRP A 454 -2.09 9.44 -10.71
N LYS A 455 -1.77 9.83 -11.94
CA LYS A 455 -0.51 10.45 -12.32
C LYS A 455 0.70 9.60 -11.89
N ARG A 456 1.72 10.21 -11.25
CA ARG A 456 2.91 9.49 -10.80
C ARG A 456 2.75 8.73 -9.49
N SER A 457 1.55 8.79 -8.86
CA SER A 457 1.23 7.96 -7.70
C SER A 457 0.78 6.55 -8.06
N GLY A 458 0.41 6.27 -9.32
CA GLY A 458 -0.02 4.97 -9.78
C GLY A 458 0.41 4.68 -11.21
N PHE A 459 0.94 3.47 -11.44
CA PHE A 459 1.34 2.93 -12.75
C PHE A 459 0.59 1.62 -12.99
N GLY A 460 -0.03 1.50 -14.15
CA GLY A 460 -0.95 0.43 -14.52
C GLY A 460 -2.40 0.91 -14.45
N ASP A 461 -3.31 0.08 -14.99
CA ASP A 461 -4.73 0.41 -15.15
C ASP A 461 -5.64 -0.20 -14.09
N LEU A 462 -5.14 -1.16 -13.29
CA LEU A 462 -5.88 -1.81 -12.22
C LEU A 462 -5.32 -1.44 -10.86
N ASN A 463 -6.23 -1.09 -9.94
CA ASN A 463 -5.90 -0.64 -8.60
C ASN A 463 -5.76 -1.79 -7.58
N GLN A 464 -5.35 -1.49 -6.34
CA GLN A 464 -5.25 -2.46 -5.25
C GLN A 464 -6.64 -2.79 -4.70
N HIS A 465 -6.78 -3.96 -4.13
CA HIS A 465 -7.97 -4.57 -3.53
C HIS A 465 -9.30 -4.27 -4.25
N GLY A 466 -10.42 -4.66 -3.67
CA GLY A 466 -11.72 -4.54 -4.32
C GLY A 466 -11.83 -5.38 -5.61
N PRO A 467 -12.78 -5.06 -6.48
CA PRO A 467 -12.99 -5.79 -7.73
C PRO A 467 -11.78 -5.76 -8.68
N ASP A 468 -10.97 -4.69 -8.64
CA ASP A 468 -9.78 -4.57 -9.47
C ASP A 468 -8.70 -5.59 -9.12
N ALA A 469 -8.55 -5.95 -7.84
CA ALA A 469 -7.63 -7.00 -7.44
C ALA A 469 -8.01 -8.36 -8.06
N ILE A 470 -9.30 -8.66 -8.13
CA ILE A 470 -9.77 -9.91 -8.76
C ILE A 470 -9.47 -9.91 -10.26
N ARG A 471 -9.64 -8.76 -10.93
CA ARG A 471 -9.28 -8.58 -12.34
C ARG A 471 -7.77 -8.70 -12.54
N PHE A 472 -7.00 -8.08 -11.66
CA PHE A 472 -5.54 -8.10 -11.73
C PHE A 472 -4.97 -9.51 -11.61
N TYR A 473 -5.48 -10.32 -10.67
CA TYR A 473 -4.97 -11.67 -10.39
C TYR A 473 -5.65 -12.79 -11.21
N THR A 474 -6.52 -12.45 -12.16
CA THR A 474 -7.18 -13.43 -13.02
C THR A 474 -7.07 -13.06 -14.49
N ARG A 475 -7.25 -14.07 -15.36
CA ARG A 475 -7.47 -13.91 -16.80
C ARG A 475 -8.81 -14.53 -17.18
N THR A 476 -9.50 -13.90 -18.10
CA THR A 476 -10.75 -14.40 -18.62
C THR A 476 -10.50 -15.37 -19.79
N LYS A 477 -11.15 -16.53 -19.75
CA LYS A 477 -11.26 -17.44 -20.87
C LYS A 477 -12.69 -17.39 -21.37
N THR A 478 -12.91 -17.07 -22.62
CA THR A 478 -14.22 -17.14 -23.27
C THR A 478 -14.35 -18.48 -24.00
N VAL A 479 -15.45 -19.17 -23.78
CA VAL A 479 -15.79 -20.45 -24.39
C VAL A 479 -17.04 -20.26 -25.23
N THR A 480 -16.96 -20.57 -26.50
CA THR A 480 -18.08 -20.59 -27.43
C THR A 480 -18.35 -22.06 -27.76
N SER A 481 -19.58 -22.50 -27.57
CA SER A 481 -19.98 -23.90 -27.77
C SER A 481 -21.21 -23.99 -28.67
N ARG A 482 -21.18 -24.97 -29.59
CA ARG A 482 -22.36 -25.42 -30.33
C ARG A 482 -22.46 -26.91 -30.20
N TRP A 483 -23.59 -27.39 -29.74
CA TRP A 483 -23.84 -28.83 -29.62
C TRP A 483 -24.49 -29.37 -30.89
N PRO A 484 -24.06 -30.50 -31.44
CA PRO A 484 -24.68 -31.10 -32.59
C PRO A 484 -26.17 -31.45 -32.29
N ALA A 485 -27.07 -30.91 -33.08
CA ALA A 485 -28.49 -31.32 -33.03
C ALA A 485 -28.64 -32.54 -33.95
N SER A 486 -29.42 -33.56 -33.48
CA SER A 486 -29.75 -34.73 -34.31
C SER A 486 -30.47 -34.29 -35.60
N GLY A 487 -29.91 -34.56 -36.76
CA GLY A 487 -30.51 -34.28 -38.06
C GLY A 487 -30.03 -33.03 -38.79
N ILE A 488 -29.26 -32.13 -38.14
CA ILE A 488 -28.68 -30.97 -38.80
C ILE A 488 -27.24 -31.35 -39.21
N ARG A 489 -26.98 -31.48 -40.50
CA ARG A 489 -25.62 -31.53 -41.07
C ARG A 489 -25.38 -30.19 -41.78
N ASP A 490 -24.79 -29.25 -41.10
CA ASP A 490 -24.27 -28.05 -41.74
C ASP A 490 -23.03 -28.45 -42.55
N GLY A 491 -23.04 -28.15 -43.85
CA GLY A 491 -21.87 -28.24 -44.68
C GLY A 491 -20.76 -27.28 -44.22
N ALA A 492 -19.56 -27.41 -44.81
CA ALA A 492 -18.46 -26.48 -44.53
C ALA A 492 -18.90 -25.04 -44.85
N SER A 493 -18.87 -24.18 -43.85
CA SER A 493 -19.11 -22.73 -44.05
C SER A 493 -17.76 -22.01 -44.14
N PHE A 494 -17.59 -21.24 -45.21
CA PHE A 494 -16.43 -20.39 -45.45
C PHE A 494 -16.66 -18.93 -45.06
N THR A 495 -17.79 -18.65 -44.42
CA THR A 495 -18.14 -17.30 -43.94
C THR A 495 -18.01 -17.25 -42.41
N ILE A 496 -17.60 -16.08 -41.92
CA ILE A 496 -17.57 -15.84 -40.47
C ILE A 496 -19.01 -15.91 -39.95
N PRO A 497 -19.30 -16.68 -38.87
CA PRO A 497 -20.63 -16.74 -38.27
C PRO A 497 -21.12 -15.33 -37.91
N THR A 498 -22.31 -14.97 -38.36
CA THR A 498 -23.00 -13.72 -38.01
C THR A 498 -24.19 -14.00 -37.11
N MET A 499 -24.69 -12.95 -36.46
CA MET A 499 -25.81 -13.02 -35.50
C MET A 499 -27.19 -13.11 -36.17
N GLY A 500 -27.26 -13.10 -37.49
CA GLY A 500 -28.51 -13.14 -38.25
C GLY A 500 -28.72 -14.45 -39.00
#